data_694cc981d7b032482751b60bbaa53c68
#
_entry.id   694cc981d7b032482751b60bbaa53c68
#
_cell.length_a   1.000
_cell.length_b   1.000
_cell.length_c   1.000
_cell.angle_alpha   90.00
_cell.angle_beta   90.00
_cell.angle_gamma   90.00
#
_symmetry.space_group_name_H-M   'P 1'
#
loop_
_entity.id
_entity.type
_entity.pdbx_description
1 polymer ?
#
loop_
_entity_poly.entity_id
_entity_poly.type
_entity_poly.pdbx_seq_one_letter_code
_entity_poly.pdbx_strand_id
1 'polypeptide(L)'
;MDSVKINKFGISFESCCLADNKRWFFLNEYNALCNMDSDTNIINYSGSVPWENVFTKYLFADIKYFNGILLLVPRGASSIALYNIKEKTFHKIELKTIETKSKNAYVSWMKFICSAIVDNSIYMIPRTYPAIVELNLITYQLDYHNQWVGEADERLFENEAFFWSDYVVKGKTIILASANGDYLLSFDTLKKSYKIVDCNNNCYGFSGIEVLEENLLLTGRKDGIIKLWDSKKNTIRDFGQLPQGFFVHKIIGFSKLMRIGSSILAIPLWANMILKIDPDQETIVCLKEYDEERNGSEEIAICCAWVEDGKVYCHNNLLKQIDIFDEKGYKASIDLTITEDFCQCMEKRMRDMNQAFPESPIFTLRDYQKYVIQKG
;
A
#
# COMPACT_ATOMS: atom_id res chain seq x y z
N MET A 1 -0.07 -28.35 15.35
CA MET A 1 0.99 -27.40 14.97
C MET A 1 1.00 -26.31 16.02
N ASP A 2 2.12 -26.14 16.72
CA ASP A 2 2.23 -25.10 17.72
C ASP A 2 2.31 -23.74 17.01
N SER A 3 1.36 -22.84 17.30
CA SER A 3 1.35 -21.49 16.76
C SER A 3 2.10 -20.54 17.70
N VAL A 4 3.00 -19.73 17.15
CA VAL A 4 3.74 -18.73 17.90
C VAL A 4 3.11 -17.36 17.67
N LYS A 5 2.81 -16.61 18.72
CA LYS A 5 2.30 -15.24 18.59
C LYS A 5 3.32 -14.34 17.91
N ILE A 6 2.86 -13.60 16.89
CA ILE A 6 3.68 -12.72 16.04
C ILE A 6 4.31 -11.55 16.79
N ASN A 7 3.81 -11.16 17.95
CA ASN A 7 4.29 -9.98 18.71
C ASN A 7 5.83 -9.89 18.87
N LYS A 8 6.55 -10.94 18.48
CA LYS A 8 8.02 -11.03 18.51
C LYS A 8 8.71 -10.85 17.14
N PHE A 9 7.98 -10.80 16.00
CA PHE A 9 8.60 -10.97 14.68
C PHE A 9 8.52 -9.76 13.73
N GLY A 10 8.02 -8.62 14.13
CA GLY A 10 8.00 -7.43 13.25
C GLY A 10 7.34 -7.67 11.90
N ILE A 11 6.36 -8.57 11.79
CA ILE A 11 5.70 -8.92 10.52
C ILE A 11 4.71 -7.83 10.13
N SER A 12 4.91 -7.24 8.95
CA SER A 12 3.96 -6.33 8.34
C SER A 12 3.84 -6.55 6.82
N PHE A 13 2.73 -6.09 6.24
CA PHE A 13 2.48 -6.12 4.81
C PHE A 13 1.62 -4.91 4.40
N GLU A 14 1.81 -4.38 3.19
CA GLU A 14 1.10 -3.18 2.72
C GLU A 14 -0.12 -3.50 1.86
N SER A 15 -0.18 -4.69 1.28
CA SER A 15 -1.29 -5.13 0.43
C SER A 15 -1.54 -6.62 0.58
N CYS A 16 -2.77 -7.03 0.32
CA CYS A 16 -3.16 -8.44 0.24
C CYS A 16 -4.23 -8.65 -0.83
N CYS A 17 -4.34 -9.89 -1.32
CA CYS A 17 -5.42 -10.32 -2.20
C CYS A 17 -5.98 -11.67 -1.78
N LEU A 18 -7.24 -11.92 -2.10
CA LEU A 18 -7.88 -13.22 -1.89
C LEU A 18 -7.68 -14.08 -3.14
N ALA A 19 -7.16 -15.31 -2.96
CA ALA A 19 -7.05 -16.32 -3.99
C ALA A 19 -7.13 -17.72 -3.37
N ASP A 20 -7.94 -18.62 -3.94
CA ASP A 20 -8.13 -20.00 -3.48
C ASP A 20 -8.48 -20.08 -1.97
N ASN A 21 -9.40 -19.25 -1.50
CA ASN A 21 -9.83 -19.12 -0.10
C ASN A 21 -8.69 -18.79 0.88
N LYS A 22 -7.58 -18.26 0.38
CA LYS A 22 -6.45 -17.80 1.18
C LYS A 22 -6.17 -16.34 0.88
N ARG A 23 -5.77 -15.61 1.90
CA ARG A 23 -5.30 -14.24 1.77
C ARG A 23 -3.80 -14.24 1.56
N TRP A 24 -3.37 -13.78 0.40
CA TRP A 24 -1.97 -13.72 -0.01
C TRP A 24 -1.42 -12.32 0.20
N PHE A 25 -0.18 -12.24 0.68
CA PHE A 25 0.54 -10.98 0.89
C PHE A 25 2.05 -11.21 0.86
N PHE A 26 2.79 -10.12 0.69
CA PHE A 26 4.24 -10.13 0.73
C PHE A 26 4.73 -9.35 1.95
N LEU A 27 5.71 -9.89 2.69
CA LEU A 27 6.21 -9.25 3.90
C LEU A 27 7.06 -8.02 3.59
N ASN A 28 6.94 -6.99 4.42
CA ASN A 28 7.76 -5.78 4.32
C ASN A 28 9.18 -6.00 4.81
N GLU A 29 9.36 -6.86 5.80
CA GLU A 29 10.63 -7.06 6.49
C GLU A 29 11.53 -8.07 5.79
N TYR A 30 10.94 -8.95 4.97
CA TYR A 30 11.64 -10.08 4.38
C TYR A 30 11.18 -10.33 2.94
N ASN A 31 12.06 -10.93 2.15
CA ASN A 31 11.69 -11.52 0.86
C ASN A 31 10.86 -12.80 1.10
N ALA A 32 9.61 -12.65 1.47
CA ALA A 32 8.72 -13.75 1.77
C ALA A 32 7.29 -13.49 1.28
N LEU A 33 6.86 -14.34 0.33
CA LEU A 33 5.47 -14.50 -0.05
C LEU A 33 4.79 -15.40 0.98
N CYS A 34 3.69 -14.94 1.52
CA CYS A 34 2.93 -15.63 2.54
C CYS A 34 1.47 -15.75 2.16
N ASN A 35 0.80 -16.71 2.76
CA ASN A 35 -0.65 -16.75 2.77
C ASN A 35 -1.19 -16.97 4.18
N MET A 36 -2.42 -16.56 4.37
CA MET A 36 -3.17 -16.74 5.60
C MET A 36 -4.52 -17.37 5.25
N ASP A 37 -4.87 -18.42 5.94
CA ASP A 37 -6.19 -19.03 5.88
C ASP A 37 -7.19 -18.11 6.57
N SER A 38 -8.32 -17.84 5.92
CA SER A 38 -9.34 -16.90 6.44
C SER A 38 -9.92 -17.34 7.79
N ASP A 39 -9.93 -18.64 8.07
CA ASP A 39 -10.58 -19.19 9.26
C ASP A 39 -9.64 -19.25 10.48
N THR A 40 -8.34 -19.39 10.23
CA THR A 40 -7.36 -19.64 11.31
C THR A 40 -6.49 -18.43 11.64
N ASN A 41 -6.36 -17.47 10.73
CA ASN A 41 -5.44 -16.32 10.82
C ASN A 41 -3.98 -16.72 11.05
N ILE A 42 -3.62 -17.95 10.65
CA ILE A 42 -2.26 -18.48 10.72
C ILE A 42 -1.53 -18.17 9.43
N ILE A 43 -0.40 -17.48 9.56
CA ILE A 43 0.45 -17.14 8.43
C ILE A 43 1.37 -18.30 8.08
N ASN A 44 1.30 -18.70 6.82
CA ASN A 44 2.13 -19.73 6.23
C ASN A 44 3.11 -19.13 5.23
N TYR A 45 4.34 -19.60 5.23
CA TYR A 45 5.33 -19.27 4.21
C TYR A 45 5.06 -20.04 2.91
N SER A 46 5.09 -19.34 1.77
CA SER A 46 4.84 -19.92 0.45
C SER A 46 6.05 -19.87 -0.48
N GLY A 47 6.98 -18.98 -0.26
CA GLY A 47 8.17 -18.86 -1.08
C GLY A 47 8.88 -17.53 -0.97
N SER A 48 10.05 -17.43 -1.57
CA SER A 48 10.81 -16.18 -1.74
C SER A 48 11.14 -15.98 -3.22
N VAL A 49 11.16 -14.73 -3.65
CA VAL A 49 11.58 -14.37 -5.01
C VAL A 49 13.06 -14.74 -5.19
N PRO A 50 13.43 -15.64 -6.11
CA PRO A 50 14.76 -16.25 -6.14
C PRO A 50 15.90 -15.30 -6.46
N TRP A 51 15.63 -14.19 -7.16
CA TRP A 51 16.62 -13.20 -7.59
C TRP A 51 16.72 -11.99 -6.67
N GLU A 52 15.96 -11.97 -5.56
CA GLU A 52 16.01 -10.90 -4.57
C GLU A 52 16.62 -11.42 -3.27
N ASN A 53 17.37 -10.57 -2.56
CA ASN A 53 17.98 -10.93 -1.27
C ASN A 53 16.90 -11.16 -0.20
N VAL A 54 17.09 -12.13 0.67
CA VAL A 54 16.15 -12.50 1.75
C VAL A 54 15.86 -11.33 2.69
N PHE A 55 16.84 -10.48 2.94
CA PHE A 55 16.74 -9.38 3.90
C PHE A 55 16.37 -8.04 3.27
N THR A 56 16.12 -8.00 1.97
CA THR A 56 15.65 -6.76 1.35
C THR A 56 14.26 -6.44 1.83
N LYS A 57 14.11 -5.29 2.47
CA LYS A 57 12.82 -4.79 2.97
C LYS A 57 12.03 -4.10 1.87
N TYR A 58 10.72 -4.11 2.02
CA TYR A 58 9.81 -3.38 1.15
C TYR A 58 10.00 -3.71 -0.34
N LEU A 59 10.12 -4.99 -0.66
CA LEU A 59 10.33 -5.43 -2.05
C LEU A 59 9.13 -5.11 -2.94
N PHE A 60 7.90 -5.36 -2.45
CA PHE A 60 6.69 -5.21 -3.24
C PHE A 60 5.67 -4.33 -2.51
N ALA A 61 5.03 -3.44 -3.26
CA ALA A 61 4.02 -2.51 -2.75
C ALA A 61 2.61 -3.09 -2.83
N ASP A 62 2.35 -3.95 -3.79
CA ASP A 62 1.00 -4.47 -4.03
C ASP A 62 1.05 -5.90 -4.55
N ILE A 63 -0.04 -6.64 -4.34
CA ILE A 63 -0.24 -8.00 -4.81
C ILE A 63 -1.63 -8.11 -5.44
N LYS A 64 -1.72 -8.68 -6.64
CA LYS A 64 -2.99 -8.92 -7.34
C LYS A 64 -3.07 -10.37 -7.80
N TYR A 65 -4.27 -10.92 -7.75
CA TYR A 65 -4.56 -12.27 -8.25
C TYR A 65 -5.24 -12.20 -9.62
N PHE A 66 -4.78 -13.01 -10.55
CA PHE A 66 -5.38 -13.19 -11.86
C PHE A 66 -5.12 -14.60 -12.39
N ASN A 67 -6.17 -15.38 -12.61
CA ASN A 67 -6.12 -16.70 -13.26
C ASN A 67 -5.03 -17.66 -12.73
N GLY A 68 -4.95 -17.84 -11.41
CA GLY A 68 -3.97 -18.72 -10.77
C GLY A 68 -2.58 -18.12 -10.57
N ILE A 69 -2.38 -16.86 -11.00
CA ILE A 69 -1.12 -16.14 -10.88
C ILE A 69 -1.28 -14.99 -9.85
N LEU A 70 -0.34 -14.89 -8.94
CA LEU A 70 -0.15 -13.71 -8.12
C LEU A 70 0.87 -12.78 -8.80
N LEU A 71 0.48 -11.55 -9.04
CA LEU A 71 1.36 -10.52 -9.56
C LEU A 71 1.83 -9.66 -8.41
N LEU A 72 3.14 -9.53 -8.25
CA LEU A 72 3.80 -8.72 -7.22
C LEU A 72 4.32 -7.43 -7.86
N VAL A 73 3.76 -6.31 -7.45
CA VAL A 73 4.11 -4.96 -7.95
C VAL A 73 5.35 -4.46 -7.22
N PRO A 74 6.47 -4.16 -7.90
CA PRO A 74 7.72 -3.82 -7.24
C PRO A 74 7.66 -2.46 -6.56
N ARG A 75 8.16 -2.41 -5.32
CA ARG A 75 8.49 -1.17 -4.61
C ARG A 75 10.00 -0.96 -4.62
N GLY A 76 10.74 -1.82 -3.92
CA GLY A 76 12.20 -1.89 -3.93
C GLY A 76 12.76 -2.98 -4.85
N ALA A 77 11.96 -3.98 -5.21
CA ALA A 77 12.37 -5.08 -6.06
C ALA A 77 12.89 -4.63 -7.42
N SER A 78 13.82 -5.39 -8.00
CA SER A 78 14.43 -5.08 -9.29
C SER A 78 13.46 -5.24 -10.47
N SER A 79 12.43 -6.06 -10.32
CA SER A 79 11.51 -6.49 -11.38
C SER A 79 10.11 -6.79 -10.83
N ILE A 80 9.15 -6.93 -11.72
CA ILE A 80 7.85 -7.53 -11.42
C ILE A 80 8.07 -9.03 -11.21
N ALA A 81 7.40 -9.62 -10.20
CA ALA A 81 7.39 -11.05 -10.00
C ALA A 81 5.98 -11.61 -10.20
N LEU A 82 5.88 -12.69 -10.95
CA LEU A 82 4.66 -13.50 -11.10
C LEU A 82 4.87 -14.81 -10.34
N TYR A 83 3.91 -15.18 -9.50
CA TYR A 83 3.93 -16.45 -8.79
C TYR A 83 2.77 -17.32 -9.25
N ASN A 84 3.08 -18.48 -9.83
CA ASN A 84 2.07 -19.49 -10.15
C ASN A 84 1.72 -20.26 -8.88
N ILE A 85 0.48 -20.15 -8.41
CA ILE A 85 0.04 -20.77 -7.14
C ILE A 85 0.10 -22.29 -7.24
N LYS A 86 -0.32 -22.88 -8.38
CA LYS A 86 -0.38 -24.33 -8.59
C LYS A 86 1.02 -24.95 -8.71
N GLU A 87 1.89 -24.33 -9.48
CA GLU A 87 3.24 -24.82 -9.75
C GLU A 87 4.24 -24.41 -8.67
N LYS A 88 3.90 -23.43 -7.84
CA LYS A 88 4.76 -22.84 -6.81
C LYS A 88 6.07 -22.27 -7.37
N THR A 89 6.00 -21.66 -8.56
CA THR A 89 7.15 -21.11 -9.29
C THR A 89 7.05 -19.62 -9.45
N PHE A 90 8.20 -18.92 -9.41
CA PHE A 90 8.30 -17.51 -9.71
C PHE A 90 8.80 -17.27 -11.13
N HIS A 91 8.21 -16.30 -11.82
CA HIS A 91 8.63 -15.79 -13.12
C HIS A 91 8.94 -14.31 -13.03
N LYS A 92 10.00 -13.87 -13.72
CA LYS A 92 10.49 -12.51 -13.70
C LYS A 92 10.04 -11.75 -14.95
N ILE A 93 9.54 -10.51 -14.76
CA ILE A 93 9.33 -9.55 -15.86
C ILE A 93 10.19 -8.33 -15.56
N GLU A 94 11.15 -8.06 -16.43
CA GLU A 94 12.10 -6.94 -16.27
C GLU A 94 11.42 -5.59 -16.50
N LEU A 95 11.70 -4.63 -15.63
CA LEU A 95 11.32 -3.24 -15.83
C LEU A 95 12.42 -2.50 -16.58
N LYS A 96 12.03 -1.66 -17.52
CA LYS A 96 12.99 -0.76 -18.23
C LYS A 96 13.47 0.34 -17.28
N THR A 97 14.72 0.71 -17.42
CA THR A 97 15.19 1.98 -16.87
C THR A 97 14.69 3.10 -17.77
N ILE A 98 13.94 4.05 -17.22
CA ILE A 98 13.46 5.22 -17.95
C ILE A 98 14.36 6.40 -17.58
N GLU A 99 15.07 6.93 -18.57
CA GLU A 99 15.78 8.19 -18.42
C GLU A 99 14.77 9.33 -18.32
N THR A 100 14.88 10.15 -17.31
CA THR A 100 14.04 11.32 -17.12
C THR A 100 14.91 12.57 -17.04
N LYS A 101 14.44 13.65 -17.66
CA LYS A 101 15.05 14.98 -17.50
C LYS A 101 14.57 15.69 -16.23
N SER A 102 13.74 15.03 -15.44
CA SER A 102 13.27 15.56 -14.17
C SER A 102 14.47 15.92 -13.30
N LYS A 103 14.45 17.12 -12.75
CA LYS A 103 15.46 17.62 -11.80
C LYS A 103 15.38 16.85 -10.47
N ASN A 104 14.27 16.21 -10.24
CA ASN A 104 13.94 15.49 -9.00
C ASN A 104 14.22 14.02 -9.20
N ALA A 105 15.24 13.53 -8.52
CA ALA A 105 15.75 12.18 -8.70
C ALA A 105 14.68 11.11 -8.37
N TYR A 106 14.49 10.19 -9.30
CA TYR A 106 13.79 8.96 -9.08
C TYR A 106 14.43 8.14 -7.94
N VAL A 107 13.61 7.76 -6.97
CA VAL A 107 14.07 6.97 -5.82
C VAL A 107 13.86 5.48 -6.13
N SER A 108 14.93 4.77 -6.46
CA SER A 108 14.89 3.39 -6.96
C SER A 108 14.18 2.38 -6.03
N TRP A 109 14.18 2.60 -4.72
CA TRP A 109 13.53 1.75 -3.75
C TRP A 109 12.05 2.09 -3.48
N MET A 110 11.49 3.07 -4.19
CA MET A 110 10.10 3.51 -4.05
C MET A 110 9.39 3.58 -5.42
N LYS A 111 9.50 2.54 -6.26
CA LYS A 111 8.99 2.56 -7.63
C LYS A 111 7.49 2.81 -7.72
N PHE A 112 6.70 1.87 -7.18
CA PHE A 112 5.25 1.90 -7.25
C PHE A 112 4.64 1.89 -5.85
N ILE A 113 3.39 2.35 -5.75
CA ILE A 113 2.64 2.36 -4.49
C ILE A 113 1.54 1.29 -4.47
N CYS A 114 0.93 1.04 -5.61
CA CYS A 114 -0.20 0.12 -5.76
C CYS A 114 -0.43 -0.20 -7.23
N SER A 115 -1.51 -0.88 -7.55
CA SER A 115 -1.93 -1.14 -8.92
C SER A 115 -3.45 -1.19 -9.07
N ALA A 116 -3.93 -0.84 -10.26
CA ALA A 116 -5.33 -0.91 -10.66
C ALA A 116 -5.50 -1.96 -11.76
N ILE A 117 -6.54 -2.80 -11.69
CA ILE A 117 -6.95 -3.67 -12.78
C ILE A 117 -8.06 -2.95 -13.55
N VAL A 118 -7.85 -2.76 -14.86
CA VAL A 118 -8.86 -2.25 -15.78
C VAL A 118 -8.86 -3.16 -16.99
N ASP A 119 -9.98 -3.84 -17.23
CA ASP A 119 -10.11 -4.88 -18.26
C ASP A 119 -9.08 -6.02 -18.09
N ASN A 120 -8.29 -6.29 -19.13
CA ASN A 120 -7.23 -7.30 -19.15
C ASN A 120 -5.84 -6.70 -18.90
N SER A 121 -5.77 -5.51 -18.32
CA SER A 121 -4.50 -4.86 -18.00
C SER A 121 -4.42 -4.49 -16.54
N ILE A 122 -3.23 -4.60 -15.98
CA ILE A 122 -2.90 -4.04 -14.67
C ILE A 122 -2.03 -2.79 -14.89
N TYR A 123 -2.44 -1.69 -14.27
CA TYR A 123 -1.73 -0.43 -14.27
C TYR A 123 -1.02 -0.25 -12.96
N MET A 124 0.31 -0.28 -12.97
CA MET A 124 1.13 -0.03 -11.79
C MET A 124 1.22 1.48 -11.56
N ILE A 125 0.73 1.92 -10.42
CA ILE A 125 0.67 3.33 -10.05
C ILE A 125 2.02 3.74 -9.49
N PRO A 126 2.71 4.67 -10.14
CA PRO A 126 4.04 5.08 -9.69
C PRO A 126 3.98 5.76 -8.33
N ARG A 127 4.98 5.53 -7.50
CA ARG A 127 5.29 6.39 -6.36
C ARG A 127 6.31 7.43 -6.77
N THR A 128 7.43 6.99 -7.29
CA THR A 128 8.49 7.83 -7.85
C THR A 128 8.97 7.35 -9.23
N TYR A 129 8.47 6.21 -9.72
CA TYR A 129 8.84 5.71 -11.04
C TYR A 129 8.29 6.63 -12.13
N PRO A 130 9.09 7.00 -13.17
CA PRO A 130 8.69 8.04 -14.12
C PRO A 130 7.76 7.51 -15.24
N ALA A 131 6.83 6.64 -14.90
CA ALA A 131 5.75 6.17 -15.78
C ALA A 131 4.65 5.46 -14.99
N ILE A 132 3.42 5.53 -15.48
CA ILE A 132 2.41 4.52 -15.23
C ILE A 132 2.77 3.33 -16.11
N VAL A 133 2.94 2.14 -15.52
CA VAL A 133 3.31 0.93 -16.27
C VAL A 133 2.08 0.05 -16.42
N GLU A 134 1.72 -0.22 -17.66
CA GLU A 134 0.66 -1.16 -18.02
C GLU A 134 1.26 -2.52 -18.33
N LEU A 135 0.74 -3.56 -17.67
CA LEU A 135 1.02 -4.95 -18.01
C LEU A 135 -0.25 -5.60 -18.54
N ASN A 136 -0.22 -6.05 -19.78
CA ASN A 136 -1.30 -6.86 -20.33
C ASN A 136 -1.27 -8.25 -19.70
N LEU A 137 -2.37 -8.64 -19.07
CA LEU A 137 -2.48 -9.90 -18.30
C LEU A 137 -2.58 -11.16 -19.17
N ILE A 138 -2.76 -11.00 -20.49
CA ILE A 138 -2.83 -12.12 -21.45
C ILE A 138 -1.49 -12.33 -22.13
N THR A 139 -0.85 -11.25 -22.61
CA THR A 139 0.39 -11.33 -23.38
C THR A 139 1.64 -11.11 -22.55
N TYR A 140 1.49 -10.60 -21.32
CA TYR A 140 2.57 -10.16 -20.43
C TYR A 140 3.47 -9.07 -21.02
N GLN A 141 2.98 -8.32 -22.01
CA GLN A 141 3.67 -7.16 -22.57
C GLN A 141 3.52 -5.96 -21.66
N LEU A 142 4.60 -5.15 -21.60
CA LEU A 142 4.67 -3.91 -20.83
C LEU A 142 4.63 -2.69 -21.75
N ASP A 143 3.73 -1.76 -21.42
CA ASP A 143 3.66 -0.43 -21.98
C ASP A 143 3.94 0.64 -20.90
N TYR A 144 4.64 1.72 -21.30
CA TYR A 144 5.11 2.74 -20.38
C TYR A 144 4.52 4.11 -20.75
N HIS A 145 3.65 4.63 -19.90
CA HIS A 145 2.97 5.91 -20.10
C HIS A 145 3.66 6.98 -19.26
N ASN A 146 4.57 7.74 -19.86
CA ASN A 146 5.44 8.72 -19.18
C ASN A 146 5.28 10.16 -19.67
N GLN A 147 4.36 10.45 -20.57
CA GLN A 147 4.17 11.77 -21.21
C GLN A 147 3.83 12.86 -20.17
N TRP A 148 3.23 12.48 -19.05
CA TRP A 148 2.81 13.38 -17.97
C TRP A 148 3.98 13.89 -17.09
N VAL A 149 5.14 13.24 -17.12
CA VAL A 149 6.22 13.46 -16.14
C VAL A 149 6.72 14.90 -16.15
N GLY A 150 6.98 15.49 -17.32
CA GLY A 150 7.46 16.87 -17.42
C GLY A 150 6.46 17.89 -16.86
N GLU A 151 5.18 17.71 -17.20
CA GLU A 151 4.12 18.60 -16.73
C GLU A 151 3.86 18.46 -15.21
N ALA A 152 3.96 17.24 -14.67
CA ALA A 152 3.85 17.01 -13.22
C ALA A 152 5.02 17.62 -12.44
N ASP A 153 6.24 17.55 -13.01
CA ASP A 153 7.47 18.05 -12.40
C ASP A 153 7.43 19.58 -12.21
N GLU A 154 6.79 20.30 -13.14
CA GLU A 154 6.59 21.76 -13.07
C GLU A 154 5.62 22.21 -11.96
N ARG A 155 4.80 21.27 -11.42
CA ARG A 155 3.77 21.54 -10.39
C ARG A 155 4.17 21.12 -8.99
N LEU A 156 5.39 20.60 -8.84
CA LEU A 156 5.87 20.17 -7.52
C LEU A 156 6.17 21.38 -6.62
N PHE A 157 6.01 21.18 -5.32
CA PHE A 157 6.55 22.12 -4.36
C PHE A 157 8.08 22.19 -4.48
N GLU A 158 8.64 23.30 -4.09
CA GLU A 158 10.07 23.54 -4.19
C GLU A 158 10.90 22.43 -3.52
N ASN A 159 11.87 21.90 -4.27
CA ASN A 159 12.77 20.80 -3.86
C ASN A 159 12.09 19.45 -3.59
N GLU A 160 10.86 19.25 -4.02
CA GLU A 160 10.18 17.96 -3.86
C GLU A 160 10.28 17.13 -5.15
N ALA A 161 10.30 15.79 -5.01
CA ALA A 161 10.14 14.86 -6.11
C ALA A 161 8.65 14.55 -6.32
N PHE A 162 8.23 14.17 -7.55
CA PHE A 162 6.87 13.69 -7.71
C PHE A 162 6.64 12.44 -6.87
N PHE A 163 5.48 12.38 -6.25
CA PHE A 163 5.12 11.35 -5.31
C PHE A 163 3.61 11.19 -5.32
N TRP A 164 3.13 10.08 -5.87
CA TRP A 164 1.72 9.74 -5.85
C TRP A 164 1.40 9.00 -4.56
N SER A 165 0.30 9.36 -3.92
CA SER A 165 -0.09 8.84 -2.61
C SER A 165 -1.15 7.76 -2.70
N ASP A 166 -2.15 7.95 -3.56
CA ASP A 166 -3.30 7.07 -3.67
C ASP A 166 -4.00 7.29 -5.02
N TYR A 167 -4.95 6.43 -5.36
CA TYR A 167 -5.70 6.50 -6.62
C TYR A 167 -7.13 6.00 -6.47
N VAL A 168 -7.97 6.40 -7.43
CA VAL A 168 -9.29 5.80 -7.68
C VAL A 168 -9.46 5.45 -9.15
N VAL A 169 -10.37 4.51 -9.45
CA VAL A 169 -10.77 4.16 -10.81
C VAL A 169 -12.23 4.58 -11.03
N LYS A 170 -12.47 5.47 -11.99
CA LYS A 170 -13.81 5.89 -12.41
C LYS A 170 -14.01 5.49 -13.88
N GLY A 171 -14.73 4.39 -14.10
CA GLY A 171 -14.88 3.80 -15.42
C GLY A 171 -13.54 3.32 -16.00
N LYS A 172 -13.08 3.96 -17.08
CA LYS A 172 -11.79 3.69 -17.72
C LYS A 172 -10.73 4.76 -17.38
N THR A 173 -10.97 5.57 -16.39
CA THR A 173 -10.04 6.62 -15.95
C THR A 173 -9.47 6.27 -14.60
N ILE A 174 -8.14 6.28 -14.50
CA ILE A 174 -7.39 6.20 -13.25
C ILE A 174 -7.08 7.63 -12.82
N ILE A 175 -7.46 8.02 -11.60
CA ILE A 175 -7.20 9.35 -11.06
C ILE A 175 -6.23 9.20 -9.90
N LEU A 176 -5.07 9.85 -9.99
CA LEU A 176 -4.00 9.82 -9.00
C LEU A 176 -3.99 11.11 -8.19
N ALA A 177 -3.79 11.00 -6.89
CA ALA A 177 -3.61 12.14 -6.01
C ALA A 177 -2.10 12.41 -5.76
N SER A 178 -1.65 13.64 -6.01
CA SER A 178 -0.27 14.05 -5.75
C SER A 178 -0.04 14.31 -4.26
N ALA A 179 1.03 13.73 -3.71
CA ALA A 179 1.44 14.00 -2.34
C ALA A 179 2.35 15.24 -2.19
N ASN A 180 3.04 15.64 -3.26
CA ASN A 180 4.02 16.73 -3.25
C ASN A 180 3.63 17.89 -4.18
N GLY A 181 2.33 18.05 -4.44
CA GLY A 181 1.75 19.13 -5.23
C GLY A 181 0.22 19.13 -5.11
N ASP A 182 -0.39 20.28 -5.26
CA ASP A 182 -1.85 20.43 -5.16
C ASP A 182 -2.54 20.14 -6.49
N TYR A 183 -2.34 18.93 -7.03
CA TYR A 183 -2.90 18.52 -8.32
C TYR A 183 -3.30 17.05 -8.36
N LEU A 184 -4.16 16.72 -9.30
CA LEU A 184 -4.60 15.38 -9.64
C LEU A 184 -4.14 15.05 -11.07
N LEU A 185 -3.79 13.80 -11.34
CA LEU A 185 -3.56 13.29 -12.67
C LEU A 185 -4.67 12.31 -13.04
N SER A 186 -5.39 12.57 -14.12
CA SER A 186 -6.36 11.66 -14.71
C SER A 186 -5.72 10.98 -15.93
N PHE A 187 -5.70 9.65 -15.92
CA PHE A 187 -5.20 8.83 -17.03
C PHE A 187 -6.34 8.02 -17.65
N ASP A 188 -6.64 8.27 -18.91
CA ASP A 188 -7.63 7.53 -19.70
C ASP A 188 -6.99 6.26 -20.25
N THR A 189 -7.41 5.09 -19.75
CA THR A 189 -6.83 3.78 -20.10
C THR A 189 -7.18 3.32 -21.52
N LEU A 190 -8.20 3.87 -22.17
CA LEU A 190 -8.54 3.58 -23.56
C LEU A 190 -7.73 4.44 -24.53
N LYS A 191 -7.72 5.76 -24.30
CA LYS A 191 -7.05 6.72 -25.17
C LYS A 191 -5.54 6.79 -24.90
N LYS A 192 -5.07 6.21 -23.80
CA LYS A 192 -3.67 6.31 -23.33
C LYS A 192 -3.21 7.76 -23.21
N SER A 193 -4.13 8.62 -22.79
CA SER A 193 -3.92 10.06 -22.62
C SER A 193 -4.08 10.48 -21.17
N TYR A 194 -3.48 11.60 -20.81
CA TYR A 194 -3.55 12.13 -19.46
C TYR A 194 -4.09 13.56 -19.44
N LYS A 195 -4.52 13.98 -18.27
CA LYS A 195 -4.85 15.37 -17.93
C LYS A 195 -4.40 15.61 -16.49
N ILE A 196 -3.65 16.68 -16.27
CA ILE A 196 -3.32 17.19 -14.93
C ILE A 196 -4.28 18.33 -14.60
N VAL A 197 -4.82 18.33 -13.39
CA VAL A 197 -5.75 19.34 -12.89
C VAL A 197 -5.22 19.92 -11.60
N ASP A 198 -4.94 21.22 -11.61
CA ASP A 198 -4.54 21.94 -10.41
C ASP A 198 -5.76 22.17 -9.51
N CYS A 199 -5.63 21.81 -8.25
CA CYS A 199 -6.72 21.93 -7.27
C CYS A 199 -6.76 23.31 -6.59
N ASN A 200 -5.75 24.18 -6.86
CA ASN A 200 -5.65 25.57 -6.37
C ASN A 200 -5.92 25.72 -4.86
N ASN A 201 -5.40 24.80 -4.07
CA ASN A 201 -5.61 24.79 -2.65
C ASN A 201 -4.28 24.53 -1.93
N ASN A 202 -3.80 25.44 -1.14
CA ASN A 202 -2.54 25.37 -0.38
C ASN A 202 -2.53 24.22 0.66
N CYS A 203 -2.87 22.98 0.24
CA CYS A 203 -3.00 21.80 1.12
C CYS A 203 -1.68 21.05 1.34
N TYR A 204 -0.62 21.44 0.69
CA TYR A 204 0.65 20.67 0.70
C TYR A 204 0.53 19.22 0.20
N GLY A 205 -0.37 18.97 -0.76
CA GLY A 205 -0.62 17.67 -1.36
C GLY A 205 -1.69 16.84 -0.63
N PHE A 206 -1.94 15.66 -1.19
CA PHE A 206 -3.00 14.75 -0.73
C PHE A 206 -2.41 13.39 -0.30
N SER A 207 -3.13 12.66 0.56
CA SER A 207 -2.70 11.34 1.02
C SER A 207 -3.72 10.22 0.78
N GLY A 208 -4.99 10.54 0.59
CA GLY A 208 -6.04 9.58 0.25
C GLY A 208 -7.04 10.19 -0.73
N ILE A 209 -7.71 9.35 -1.52
CA ILE A 209 -8.69 9.75 -2.51
C ILE A 209 -9.81 8.71 -2.59
N GLU A 210 -11.08 9.16 -2.69
CA GLU A 210 -12.25 8.30 -2.92
C GLU A 210 -13.27 9.03 -3.82
N VAL A 211 -14.00 8.27 -4.63
CA VAL A 211 -15.06 8.82 -5.48
C VAL A 211 -16.30 9.09 -4.64
N LEU A 212 -16.82 10.30 -4.76
CA LEU A 212 -18.13 10.69 -4.19
C LEU A 212 -19.01 11.22 -5.31
N GLU A 213 -19.80 10.34 -5.90
CA GLU A 213 -20.61 10.62 -7.10
C GLU A 213 -19.77 11.18 -8.27
N GLU A 214 -19.99 12.44 -8.66
CA GLU A 214 -19.19 13.14 -9.68
C GLU A 214 -17.94 13.80 -9.11
N ASN A 215 -17.84 13.92 -7.79
CA ASN A 215 -16.78 14.61 -7.06
C ASN A 215 -15.74 13.63 -6.51
N LEU A 216 -14.70 14.16 -5.90
CA LEU A 216 -13.70 13.38 -5.18
C LEU A 216 -13.60 13.87 -3.74
N LEU A 217 -13.54 12.90 -2.83
CA LEU A 217 -13.14 13.13 -1.45
C LEU A 217 -11.63 12.92 -1.35
N LEU A 218 -10.92 13.87 -0.77
CA LEU A 218 -9.47 13.88 -0.65
C LEU A 218 -9.09 14.05 0.82
N THR A 219 -7.93 13.55 1.22
CA THR A 219 -7.35 13.87 2.53
C THR A 219 -6.12 14.72 2.37
N GLY A 220 -6.01 15.81 3.12
CA GLY A 220 -4.80 16.61 3.19
C GLY A 220 -3.64 15.78 3.72
N ARG A 221 -2.47 15.89 3.08
CA ARG A 221 -1.32 15.07 3.43
C ARG A 221 -0.81 15.33 4.85
N LYS A 222 -0.63 16.62 5.21
CA LYS A 222 -0.01 17.02 6.49
C LYS A 222 -1.00 17.14 7.64
N ASP A 223 -2.17 17.65 7.36
CA ASP A 223 -3.18 17.98 8.37
C ASP A 223 -4.27 16.93 8.54
N GLY A 224 -4.40 16.02 7.55
CA GLY A 224 -5.44 15.00 7.52
C GLY A 224 -6.85 15.57 7.31
N ILE A 225 -7.00 16.84 6.99
CA ILE A 225 -8.31 17.46 6.73
C ILE A 225 -8.96 16.79 5.54
N ILE A 226 -10.23 16.40 5.72
CA ILE A 226 -11.03 15.83 4.63
C ILE A 226 -11.51 16.98 3.76
N LYS A 227 -11.38 16.83 2.45
CA LYS A 227 -11.70 17.86 1.45
C LYS A 227 -12.58 17.30 0.36
N LEU A 228 -13.53 18.09 -0.11
CA LEU A 228 -14.35 17.78 -1.28
C LEU A 228 -13.89 18.60 -2.47
N TRP A 229 -13.46 17.93 -3.52
CA TRP A 229 -13.16 18.54 -4.82
C TRP A 229 -14.35 18.38 -5.77
N ASP A 230 -14.94 19.52 -6.17
CA ASP A 230 -16.01 19.59 -7.18
C ASP A 230 -15.38 19.58 -8.58
N SER A 231 -15.56 18.47 -9.29
CA SER A 231 -14.96 18.27 -10.61
C SER A 231 -15.48 19.22 -11.68
N LYS A 232 -16.73 19.70 -11.55
CA LYS A 232 -17.39 20.60 -12.53
C LYS A 232 -16.94 22.04 -12.36
N LYS A 233 -16.80 22.49 -11.11
CA LYS A 233 -16.39 23.85 -10.79
C LYS A 233 -14.87 24.00 -10.65
N ASN A 234 -14.14 22.89 -10.54
CA ASN A 234 -12.74 22.85 -10.17
C ASN A 234 -12.45 23.63 -8.87
N THR A 235 -13.27 23.42 -7.87
CA THR A 235 -13.11 24.05 -6.55
C THR A 235 -12.98 22.98 -5.47
N ILE A 236 -12.21 23.30 -4.43
CA ILE A 236 -12.02 22.43 -3.27
C ILE A 236 -12.48 23.15 -2.01
N ARG A 237 -13.10 22.42 -1.09
CA ARG A 237 -13.49 22.91 0.23
C ARG A 237 -13.26 21.86 1.30
N ASP A 238 -13.19 22.27 2.53
CA ASP A 238 -13.17 21.35 3.65
C ASP A 238 -14.51 20.61 3.74
N PHE A 239 -14.46 19.34 4.15
CA PHE A 239 -15.61 18.47 4.25
C PHE A 239 -15.76 17.97 5.69
N GLY A 240 -16.86 18.36 6.34
CA GLY A 240 -17.10 18.05 7.75
C GLY A 240 -16.09 18.71 8.71
N GLN A 241 -16.17 18.29 9.96
CA GLN A 241 -15.26 18.73 11.01
C GLN A 241 -14.57 17.50 11.63
N LEU A 242 -13.26 17.55 11.78
CA LEU A 242 -12.49 16.52 12.44
C LEU A 242 -12.88 16.37 13.92
N PRO A 243 -12.88 15.15 14.48
CA PRO A 243 -13.18 14.92 15.88
C PRO A 243 -12.20 15.66 16.82
N GLN A 244 -12.67 15.99 18.02
CA GLN A 244 -11.80 16.55 19.06
C GLN A 244 -10.67 15.56 19.38
N GLY A 245 -9.45 16.06 19.54
CA GLY A 245 -8.26 15.25 19.83
C GLY A 245 -7.62 14.63 18.60
N PHE A 246 -8.15 14.84 17.38
CA PHE A 246 -7.50 14.39 16.16
C PHE A 246 -6.18 15.13 15.93
N PHE A 247 -5.13 14.37 15.57
CA PHE A 247 -3.86 14.94 15.11
C PHE A 247 -3.08 13.94 14.24
N VAL A 248 -2.09 14.45 13.53
CA VAL A 248 -1.18 13.68 12.69
C VAL A 248 0.23 13.73 13.27
N HIS A 249 0.80 12.58 13.60
CA HIS A 249 2.14 12.48 14.21
C HIS A 249 3.29 12.87 13.26
N LYS A 250 3.13 12.61 11.96
CA LYS A 250 4.12 12.89 10.90
C LYS A 250 3.43 13.48 9.67
N ILE A 251 4.06 13.34 8.52
CA ILE A 251 3.71 14.07 7.29
C ILE A 251 2.47 13.51 6.57
N ILE A 252 2.08 12.25 6.79
CA ILE A 252 0.99 11.58 6.06
C ILE A 252 -0.04 11.07 7.05
N GLY A 253 -1.18 11.76 7.14
CA GLY A 253 -2.24 11.40 8.07
C GLY A 253 -2.85 10.04 7.76
N PHE A 254 -3.36 9.90 6.56
CA PHE A 254 -4.08 8.71 6.12
C PHE A 254 -3.38 8.02 4.94
N SER A 255 -3.48 6.70 4.87
CA SER A 255 -2.97 5.90 3.75
C SER A 255 -4.00 5.75 2.63
N LYS A 256 -5.29 5.70 2.99
CA LYS A 256 -6.41 5.46 2.07
C LYS A 256 -7.72 6.03 2.60
N LEU A 257 -8.64 6.28 1.66
CA LEU A 257 -10.06 6.32 1.91
C LEU A 257 -10.71 5.04 1.39
N MET A 258 -11.61 4.42 2.14
CA MET A 258 -12.22 3.14 1.77
C MET A 258 -13.73 3.16 2.01
N ARG A 259 -14.50 2.85 0.97
CA ARG A 259 -15.96 2.78 1.06
C ARG A 259 -16.42 1.51 1.78
N ILE A 260 -17.38 1.67 2.68
CA ILE A 260 -18.09 0.60 3.38
C ILE A 260 -19.57 0.96 3.49
N GLY A 261 -20.42 0.24 2.74
CA GLY A 261 -21.84 0.62 2.64
C GLY A 261 -22.01 2.05 2.14
N SER A 262 -22.75 2.86 2.87
CA SER A 262 -22.96 4.29 2.59
C SER A 262 -21.84 5.19 3.14
N SER A 263 -20.97 4.68 4.00
CA SER A 263 -19.90 5.43 4.68
C SER A 263 -18.54 5.26 4.00
N ILE A 264 -17.59 6.14 4.35
CA ILE A 264 -16.18 6.05 3.94
C ILE A 264 -15.31 6.03 5.19
N LEU A 265 -14.35 5.12 5.27
CA LEU A 265 -13.35 5.10 6.33
C LEU A 265 -12.06 5.76 5.87
N ALA A 266 -11.51 6.66 6.68
CA ALA A 266 -10.16 7.17 6.51
C ALA A 266 -9.20 6.31 7.34
N ILE A 267 -8.32 5.59 6.66
CA ILE A 267 -7.40 4.61 7.26
C ILE A 267 -6.11 5.31 7.65
N PRO A 268 -5.79 5.38 8.95
CA PRO A 268 -4.64 6.13 9.43
C PRO A 268 -3.31 5.47 9.05
N LEU A 269 -2.36 6.29 8.61
CA LEU A 269 -0.95 5.92 8.55
C LEU A 269 -0.23 6.48 9.79
N TRP A 270 -0.21 7.82 9.90
CA TRP A 270 0.36 8.56 11.02
C TRP A 270 -0.69 9.36 11.81
N ALA A 271 -1.95 9.38 11.37
CA ALA A 271 -3.03 9.91 12.18
C ALA A 271 -3.27 9.04 13.42
N ASN A 272 -3.76 9.63 14.49
CA ASN A 272 -4.07 8.93 15.73
C ASN A 272 -5.41 8.20 15.72
N MET A 273 -6.26 8.43 14.72
CA MET A 273 -7.61 7.89 14.65
C MET A 273 -7.93 7.25 13.31
N ILE A 274 -8.73 6.17 13.33
CA ILE A 274 -9.53 5.76 12.17
C ILE A 274 -10.84 6.55 12.21
N LEU A 275 -11.18 7.19 11.08
CA LEU A 275 -12.36 8.03 10.99
C LEU A 275 -13.42 7.39 10.12
N LYS A 276 -14.68 7.53 10.51
CA LYS A 276 -15.85 7.26 9.67
C LYS A 276 -16.42 8.58 9.17
N ILE A 277 -16.60 8.66 7.86
CA ILE A 277 -17.15 9.80 7.15
C ILE A 277 -18.54 9.39 6.64
N ASP A 278 -19.56 10.14 7.00
CA ASP A 278 -20.89 10.05 6.43
C ASP A 278 -21.01 11.11 5.31
N PRO A 279 -21.06 10.70 4.03
CA PRO A 279 -21.08 11.63 2.92
C PRO A 279 -22.39 12.46 2.85
N ASP A 280 -23.52 11.88 3.28
CA ASP A 280 -24.83 12.50 3.17
C ASP A 280 -25.04 13.58 4.24
N GLN A 281 -24.49 13.34 5.44
CA GLN A 281 -24.58 14.26 6.58
C GLN A 281 -23.39 15.21 6.68
N GLU A 282 -22.38 15.02 5.88
CA GLU A 282 -21.07 15.70 5.97
C GLU A 282 -20.47 15.62 7.39
N THR A 283 -20.63 14.49 8.09
CA THR A 283 -20.14 14.30 9.44
C THR A 283 -18.95 13.34 9.48
N ILE A 284 -18.03 13.60 10.42
CA ILE A 284 -16.83 12.78 10.65
C ILE A 284 -16.78 12.40 12.11
N VAL A 285 -16.68 11.09 12.38
CA VAL A 285 -16.59 10.57 13.74
C VAL A 285 -15.41 9.64 13.90
N CYS A 286 -14.81 9.60 15.10
CA CYS A 286 -13.77 8.65 15.45
C CYS A 286 -14.39 7.27 15.69
N LEU A 287 -13.83 6.22 15.05
CA LEU A 287 -14.20 4.83 15.33
C LEU A 287 -13.26 4.17 16.32
N LYS A 288 -11.97 4.51 16.26
CA LYS A 288 -10.94 3.97 17.17
C LYS A 288 -9.76 4.93 17.21
N GLU A 289 -9.20 5.11 18.41
CA GLU A 289 -7.93 5.82 18.65
C GLU A 289 -6.80 4.80 18.83
N TYR A 290 -5.58 5.20 18.44
CA TYR A 290 -4.39 4.34 18.49
C TYR A 290 -3.27 4.87 19.39
N ASP A 291 -3.49 5.95 20.12
CA ASP A 291 -2.44 6.59 20.94
C ASP A 291 -1.97 5.72 22.09
N GLU A 292 -2.91 5.06 22.77
CA GLU A 292 -2.59 4.11 23.86
C GLU A 292 -1.79 2.91 23.33
N GLU A 293 -2.14 2.40 22.16
CA GLU A 293 -1.44 1.28 21.52
C GLU A 293 -0.04 1.67 21.06
N ARG A 294 0.18 2.93 20.71
CA ARG A 294 1.50 3.46 20.34
C ARG A 294 2.48 3.46 21.49
N ASN A 295 2.04 3.75 22.70
CA ASN A 295 2.90 3.84 23.88
C ASN A 295 4.22 4.57 23.61
N GLY A 296 4.15 5.72 22.91
CA GLY A 296 5.30 6.52 22.51
C GLY A 296 6.09 6.02 21.29
N SER A 297 5.68 4.90 20.68
CA SER A 297 6.27 4.43 19.42
C SER A 297 5.92 5.36 18.27
N GLU A 298 6.90 5.62 17.40
CA GLU A 298 6.70 6.37 16.16
C GLU A 298 6.32 5.48 14.97
N GLU A 299 5.82 4.26 15.22
CA GLU A 299 5.39 3.36 14.16
C GLU A 299 4.06 3.80 13.54
N ILE A 300 3.84 3.40 12.29
CA ILE A 300 2.55 3.58 11.61
C ILE A 300 1.48 2.75 12.31
N ALA A 301 0.25 3.28 12.41
CA ALA A 301 -0.84 2.56 13.06
C ALA A 301 -1.32 1.38 12.20
N ILE A 302 -1.69 1.67 10.94
CA ILE A 302 -2.22 0.66 10.01
C ILE A 302 -1.31 0.60 8.79
N CYS A 303 -0.81 -0.59 8.46
CA CYS A 303 0.05 -0.79 7.28
C CYS A 303 -0.71 -1.37 6.08
N CYS A 304 -1.79 -2.10 6.29
CA CYS A 304 -2.66 -2.64 5.24
C CYS A 304 -4.12 -2.56 5.64
N ALA A 305 -5.00 -2.25 4.69
CA ALA A 305 -6.43 -2.36 4.88
C ALA A 305 -7.11 -2.90 3.61
N TRP A 306 -8.17 -3.69 3.79
CA TRP A 306 -8.98 -4.26 2.69
C TRP A 306 -10.44 -4.37 3.09
N VAL A 307 -11.32 -4.44 2.07
CA VAL A 307 -12.75 -4.67 2.25
C VAL A 307 -13.08 -6.11 1.86
N GLU A 308 -13.87 -6.80 2.69
CA GLU A 308 -14.39 -8.13 2.44
C GLU A 308 -15.70 -8.32 3.20
N ASP A 309 -16.70 -8.91 2.56
CA ASP A 309 -18.02 -9.21 3.15
C ASP A 309 -18.65 -8.03 3.90
N GLY A 310 -18.55 -6.83 3.34
CA GLY A 310 -19.10 -5.62 3.93
C GLY A 310 -18.39 -5.16 5.22
N LYS A 311 -17.16 -5.61 5.45
CA LYS A 311 -16.30 -5.20 6.56
C LYS A 311 -14.98 -4.66 6.04
N VAL A 312 -14.36 -3.79 6.82
CA VAL A 312 -12.99 -3.34 6.63
C VAL A 312 -12.10 -4.04 7.64
N TYR A 313 -11.05 -4.64 7.16
CA TYR A 313 -10.00 -5.29 7.92
C TYR A 313 -8.76 -4.42 7.86
N CYS A 314 -8.20 -4.09 9.00
CA CYS A 314 -7.02 -3.24 9.13
C CYS A 314 -5.90 -3.99 9.84
N HIS A 315 -4.76 -4.18 9.17
CA HIS A 315 -3.58 -4.72 9.84
C HIS A 315 -2.99 -3.66 10.77
N ASN A 316 -3.33 -3.79 12.04
CA ASN A 316 -2.80 -2.98 13.13
C ASN A 316 -1.32 -3.34 13.35
N ASN A 317 -0.44 -2.44 12.91
CA ASN A 317 0.99 -2.66 12.98
C ASN A 317 1.56 -2.53 14.41
N LEU A 318 0.86 -1.81 15.28
CA LEU A 318 1.29 -1.59 16.66
C LEU A 318 1.15 -2.86 17.49
N LEU A 319 0.03 -3.57 17.36
CA LEU A 319 -0.29 -4.78 18.12
C LEU A 319 -0.11 -6.08 17.34
N LYS A 320 0.21 -6.01 16.02
CA LYS A 320 0.36 -7.17 15.12
C LYS A 320 -0.90 -8.05 15.10
N GLN A 321 -2.03 -7.40 14.88
CA GLN A 321 -3.35 -8.01 14.81
C GLN A 321 -4.17 -7.42 13.67
N ILE A 322 -5.30 -8.02 13.35
CA ILE A 322 -6.27 -7.49 12.40
C ILE A 322 -7.42 -6.86 13.18
N ASP A 323 -7.58 -5.55 13.07
CA ASP A 323 -8.77 -4.84 13.57
C ASP A 323 -9.87 -4.92 12.51
N ILE A 324 -11.10 -5.22 12.93
CA ILE A 324 -12.26 -5.42 12.05
C ILE A 324 -13.29 -4.34 12.34
N PHE A 325 -13.75 -3.69 11.29
CA PHE A 325 -14.80 -2.66 11.34
C PHE A 325 -15.94 -3.04 10.39
N ASP A 326 -17.17 -2.74 10.77
CA ASP A 326 -18.30 -2.68 9.86
C ASP A 326 -18.85 -1.25 9.79
N GLU A 327 -19.95 -1.07 9.06
CA GLU A 327 -20.60 0.23 8.94
C GLU A 327 -21.05 0.84 10.28
N LYS A 328 -21.26 0.01 11.31
CA LYS A 328 -21.66 0.44 12.67
C LYS A 328 -20.46 0.77 13.58
N GLY A 329 -19.24 0.39 13.19
CA GLY A 329 -18.01 0.69 13.93
C GLY A 329 -17.09 -0.51 14.16
N TYR A 330 -16.21 -0.39 15.16
CA TYR A 330 -15.27 -1.43 15.56
C TYR A 330 -15.99 -2.68 16.07
N LYS A 331 -15.54 -3.86 15.66
CA LYS A 331 -16.14 -5.17 16.03
C LYS A 331 -15.23 -6.04 16.87
N ALA A 332 -14.02 -6.25 16.42
CA ALA A 332 -13.10 -7.19 17.04
C ALA A 332 -11.66 -6.93 16.59
N SER A 333 -10.72 -7.50 17.30
CA SER A 333 -9.36 -7.71 16.84
C SER A 333 -9.02 -9.19 16.85
N ILE A 334 -8.21 -9.62 15.88
CA ILE A 334 -7.77 -11.00 15.73
C ILE A 334 -6.25 -11.03 15.76
N ASP A 335 -5.67 -11.77 16.68
CA ASP A 335 -4.23 -11.96 16.77
C ASP A 335 -3.73 -12.71 15.52
N LEU A 336 -2.67 -12.21 14.90
CA LEU A 336 -1.94 -12.93 13.88
C LEU A 336 -0.97 -13.92 14.52
N THR A 337 -0.84 -15.10 13.93
CA THR A 337 0.08 -16.14 14.38
C THR A 337 0.89 -16.69 13.20
N ILE A 338 2.07 -17.23 13.49
CA ILE A 338 2.92 -17.93 12.50
C ILE A 338 3.13 -19.36 12.95
N THR A 339 3.42 -20.24 11.98
CA THR A 339 3.78 -21.63 12.27
C THR A 339 5.28 -21.76 12.54
N GLU A 340 5.66 -22.84 13.25
CA GLU A 340 7.08 -23.19 13.40
C GLU A 340 7.73 -23.48 12.05
N ASP A 341 6.99 -24.11 11.14
CA ASP A 341 7.43 -24.37 9.75
C ASP A 341 7.79 -23.06 9.02
N PHE A 342 7.07 -21.97 9.26
CA PHE A 342 7.41 -20.65 8.74
C PHE A 342 8.82 -20.24 9.18
N CYS A 343 9.11 -20.33 10.48
CA CYS A 343 10.42 -19.97 11.02
C CYS A 343 11.53 -20.83 10.40
N GLN A 344 11.33 -22.15 10.32
CA GLN A 344 12.30 -23.08 9.75
C GLN A 344 12.53 -22.83 8.24
N CYS A 345 11.47 -22.54 7.49
CA CYS A 345 11.61 -22.19 6.06
C CYS A 345 12.39 -20.89 5.87
N MET A 346 12.14 -19.87 6.68
CA MET A 346 12.89 -18.61 6.64
C MET A 346 14.35 -18.82 7.01
N GLU A 347 14.66 -19.55 8.07
CA GLU A 347 16.03 -19.87 8.48
C GLU A 347 16.79 -20.65 7.40
N LYS A 348 16.14 -21.65 6.79
CA LYS A 348 16.74 -22.40 5.69
C LYS A 348 17.09 -21.46 4.53
N ARG A 349 16.14 -20.61 4.14
CA ARG A 349 16.34 -19.64 3.04
C ARG A 349 17.47 -18.67 3.33
N MET A 350 17.58 -18.20 4.58
CA MET A 350 18.68 -17.35 5.03
C MET A 350 20.04 -18.05 4.86
N ARG A 351 20.14 -19.34 5.24
CA ARG A 351 21.35 -20.14 5.05
C ARG A 351 21.71 -20.28 3.58
N ASP A 352 20.75 -20.64 2.74
CA ASP A 352 20.95 -20.85 1.30
C ASP A 352 21.43 -19.55 0.62
N MET A 353 20.85 -18.39 0.97
CA MET A 353 21.25 -17.09 0.44
C MET A 353 22.64 -16.66 0.91
N ASN A 354 22.98 -16.89 2.16
CA ASN A 354 24.33 -16.58 2.67
C ASN A 354 25.42 -17.40 1.97
N GLN A 355 25.11 -18.64 1.54
CA GLN A 355 26.01 -19.44 0.72
C GLN A 355 26.12 -18.91 -0.72
N ALA A 356 25.03 -18.44 -1.30
CA ALA A 356 25.00 -17.91 -2.67
C ALA A 356 25.59 -16.49 -2.81
N PHE A 357 25.51 -15.69 -1.74
CA PHE A 357 25.96 -14.29 -1.71
C PHE A 357 26.81 -14.01 -0.47
N PRO A 358 28.00 -14.59 -0.36
CA PRO A 358 28.84 -14.45 0.83
C PRO A 358 29.30 -13.01 1.12
N GLU A 359 29.27 -12.13 0.13
CA GLU A 359 29.62 -10.70 0.26
C GLU A 359 28.42 -9.79 0.59
N SER A 360 27.20 -10.31 0.65
CA SER A 360 26.05 -9.55 1.15
C SER A 360 26.26 -9.19 2.61
N PRO A 361 25.76 -8.03 3.07
CA PRO A 361 25.90 -7.64 4.47
C PRO A 361 25.33 -8.74 5.35
N ILE A 362 26.22 -9.41 6.03
CA ILE A 362 25.97 -10.62 6.81
C ILE A 362 24.94 -10.27 7.88
N PHE A 363 23.78 -10.88 7.82
CA PHE A 363 22.86 -10.97 8.94
C PHE A 363 23.58 -11.75 10.04
N THR A 364 24.02 -11.05 11.04
CA THR A 364 24.79 -11.65 12.12
C THR A 364 23.85 -12.42 13.06
N LEU A 365 24.39 -13.40 13.78
CA LEU A 365 23.66 -14.07 14.86
C LEU A 365 23.06 -13.05 15.86
N ARG A 366 23.68 -11.89 15.98
CA ARG A 366 23.24 -10.76 16.80
C ARG A 366 22.01 -10.06 16.21
N ASP A 367 21.88 -9.99 14.89
CA ASP A 367 20.68 -9.47 14.23
C ASP A 367 19.55 -10.50 14.32
N TYR A 368 19.85 -11.77 14.17
CA TYR A 368 18.94 -12.87 14.46
C TYR A 368 18.46 -12.81 15.93
N GLN A 369 19.37 -12.64 16.87
CA GLN A 369 19.03 -12.49 18.29
C GLN A 369 18.19 -11.25 18.57
N LYS A 370 18.43 -10.12 17.93
CA LYS A 370 17.56 -8.93 18.03
C LYS A 370 16.15 -9.17 17.55
N TYR A 371 15.97 -9.96 16.50
CA TYR A 371 14.68 -10.17 15.85
C TYR A 371 13.95 -11.44 16.32
N VAL A 372 14.67 -12.44 16.82
CA VAL A 372 14.10 -13.74 17.19
C VAL A 372 14.19 -14.01 18.71
N ILE A 373 15.18 -13.44 19.42
CA ILE A 373 15.48 -13.76 20.83
C ILE A 373 15.32 -12.53 21.76
N GLN A 374 14.62 -11.53 21.40
CA GLN A 374 14.18 -10.54 22.39
C GLN A 374 12.98 -11.11 23.14
N LYS A 375 13.20 -11.91 23.94
CA LYS A 375 13.42 -12.47 24.94
C LYS A 375 12.88 -13.22 25.87
N GLY A 376 13.22 -13.63 26.55
CA GLY A 376 12.80 -14.31 27.71
C GLY A 376 12.48 -13.43 28.87
#